data_3400381993eb74a54efc70e0c53272e3
#
_entry.id   3400381993eb74a54efc70e0c53272e3
#
_cell.length_a   1.000
_cell.length_b   1.000
_cell.length_c   1.000
_cell.angle_alpha   90.00
_cell.angle_beta   90.00
_cell.angle_gamma   90.00
#
_symmetry.space_group_name_H-M   'P 1'
#
loop_
_entity.id
_entity.type
_entity.pdbx_description
1 polymer ?
#
loop_
_entity_poly.entity_id
_entity_poly.type
_entity_poly.pdbx_seq_one_letter_code
_entity_poly.pdbx_strand_id
1 'polypeptide(L)'
;MPGVPREVIEHRLAVRPGARPVRQKLRRPAPERQAFIREEVARLLEAGFIREVIHPEWLANPVVVPKANGKLRMCIDYTDLNKACPKDPYPLPRIDQIVDSTAGCDLLCFLDAYSGYHQIRMAREDEEKTAFITPIGTYCYTTMPFGLKNAGPTFQRTTRISLGSQIGRNVEAYVDDLVVKTRNQETLLLDLAETFENLRSARIKLNPDKCVFGVPAGKLLGFLVSARGIEANPEKIRAIERMRPPASLGMCNASLAVWPP
;
A
#
# COMPACT_ATOMS: atom_id res chain seq x y z
N MET A 1 -0.28 -9.01 -15.60
CA MET A 1 0.77 -9.25 -14.59
C MET A 1 0.40 -10.53 -13.84
N PRO A 2 1.27 -11.55 -13.66
CA PRO A 2 0.86 -12.84 -13.09
C PRO A 2 0.33 -12.73 -11.67
N GLY A 3 0.98 -11.95 -10.80
CA GLY A 3 0.61 -11.79 -9.40
C GLY A 3 0.85 -13.03 -8.53
N VAL A 4 0.56 -12.88 -7.24
CA VAL A 4 0.69 -13.97 -6.26
C VAL A 4 -0.35 -15.06 -6.57
N PRO A 5 0.05 -16.35 -6.58
CA PRO A 5 -0.89 -17.45 -6.82
C PRO A 5 -2.00 -17.49 -5.76
N ARG A 6 -3.23 -17.84 -6.18
CA ARG A 6 -4.37 -17.92 -5.26
C ARG A 6 -4.19 -18.95 -4.15
N GLU A 7 -3.43 -20.00 -4.44
CA GLU A 7 -3.09 -21.07 -3.49
C GLU A 7 -2.20 -20.56 -2.35
N VAL A 8 -1.44 -19.49 -2.58
CA VAL A 8 -0.61 -18.85 -1.55
C VAL A 8 -1.48 -17.95 -0.68
N ILE A 9 -2.23 -17.05 -1.31
CA ILE A 9 -3.13 -16.14 -0.62
C ILE A 9 -4.11 -15.48 -1.61
N GLU A 10 -5.31 -15.19 -1.12
CA GLU A 10 -6.27 -14.28 -1.75
C GLU A 10 -6.89 -13.36 -0.71
N HIS A 11 -7.35 -12.20 -1.15
CA HIS A 11 -8.04 -11.27 -0.25
C HIS A 11 -9.51 -11.61 -0.15
N ARG A 12 -9.98 -11.88 1.06
CA ARG A 12 -11.37 -12.16 1.39
C ARG A 12 -11.98 -11.01 2.17
N LEU A 13 -13.21 -10.66 1.81
CA LEU A 13 -13.99 -9.67 2.56
C LEU A 13 -14.80 -10.40 3.64
N ALA A 14 -14.52 -10.09 4.90
CA ALA A 14 -15.30 -10.61 6.01
C ALA A 14 -16.55 -9.73 6.23
N VAL A 15 -17.46 -9.66 5.26
CA VAL A 15 -18.70 -8.90 5.42
C VAL A 15 -19.56 -9.57 6.49
N ARG A 16 -20.02 -8.78 7.49
CA ARG A 16 -20.83 -9.30 8.60
C ARG A 16 -22.14 -9.88 8.08
N PRO A 17 -22.60 -11.04 8.61
CA PRO A 17 -23.91 -11.56 8.30
C PRO A 17 -24.99 -10.52 8.60
N GLY A 18 -25.94 -10.35 7.67
CA GLY A 18 -27.01 -9.36 7.79
C GLY A 18 -26.61 -7.91 7.45
N ALA A 19 -25.36 -7.63 7.08
CA ALA A 19 -24.98 -6.31 6.57
C ALA A 19 -25.76 -6.03 5.27
N ARG A 20 -26.44 -4.89 5.21
CA ARG A 20 -27.18 -4.47 4.03
C ARG A 20 -26.25 -3.86 3.00
N PRO A 21 -26.25 -4.34 1.75
CA PRO A 21 -25.48 -3.72 0.68
C PRO A 21 -25.89 -2.26 0.45
N VAL A 22 -24.90 -1.41 0.18
CA VAL A 22 -25.11 0.00 -0.11
C VAL A 22 -24.75 0.29 -1.55
N ARG A 23 -25.67 0.91 -2.28
CA ARG A 23 -25.44 1.42 -3.63
C ARG A 23 -25.36 2.95 -3.55
N GLN A 24 -24.15 3.49 -3.63
CA GLN A 24 -23.97 4.93 -3.67
C GLN A 24 -24.58 5.54 -4.93
N LYS A 25 -25.20 6.72 -4.80
CA LYS A 25 -25.67 7.49 -5.96
C LYS A 25 -24.48 7.93 -6.81
N LEU A 26 -24.60 7.88 -8.13
CA LEU A 26 -23.57 8.34 -9.06
C LEU A 26 -23.18 9.79 -8.75
N ARG A 27 -21.92 10.01 -8.46
CA ARG A 27 -21.32 11.33 -8.37
C ARG A 27 -20.85 11.76 -9.77
N ARG A 28 -21.13 13.00 -10.16
CA ARG A 28 -20.68 13.55 -11.45
C ARG A 28 -19.47 14.45 -11.22
N PRO A 29 -18.24 13.94 -11.36
CA PRO A 29 -17.04 14.77 -11.24
C PRO A 29 -16.93 15.77 -12.41
N ALA A 30 -16.08 16.79 -12.26
CA ALA A 30 -15.78 17.75 -13.34
C ALA A 30 -15.24 17.03 -14.59
N PRO A 31 -15.42 17.59 -15.80
CA PRO A 31 -15.05 16.95 -17.07
C PRO A 31 -13.61 16.43 -17.12
N GLU A 32 -12.66 17.19 -16.61
CA GLU A 32 -11.25 16.79 -16.52
C GLU A 32 -11.05 15.50 -15.70
N ARG A 33 -11.70 15.41 -14.56
CA ARG A 33 -11.66 14.20 -13.71
C ARG A 33 -12.38 13.03 -14.35
N GLN A 34 -13.44 13.28 -15.14
CA GLN A 34 -14.10 12.22 -15.91
C GLN A 34 -13.18 11.65 -16.99
N ALA A 35 -12.43 12.50 -17.71
CA ALA A 35 -11.44 12.08 -18.69
C ALA A 35 -10.39 11.18 -18.04
N PHE A 36 -9.82 11.63 -16.93
CA PHE A 36 -8.85 10.84 -16.17
C PHE A 36 -9.41 9.48 -15.70
N ILE A 37 -10.67 9.44 -15.21
CA ILE A 37 -11.31 8.16 -14.81
C ILE A 37 -11.42 7.21 -16.02
N ARG A 38 -11.75 7.70 -17.20
CA ARG A 38 -11.84 6.86 -18.43
C ARG A 38 -10.50 6.23 -18.78
N GLU A 39 -9.44 7.03 -18.76
CA GLU A 39 -8.07 6.57 -19.04
C GLU A 39 -7.62 5.52 -18.00
N GLU A 40 -7.88 5.79 -16.72
CA GLU A 40 -7.49 4.89 -15.65
C GLU A 40 -8.28 3.57 -15.71
N VAL A 41 -9.58 3.60 -16.00
CA VAL A 41 -10.40 2.39 -16.20
C VAL A 41 -9.89 1.57 -17.38
N ALA A 42 -9.57 2.19 -18.51
CA ALA A 42 -9.00 1.50 -19.67
C ALA A 42 -7.68 0.80 -19.31
N ARG A 43 -6.79 1.48 -18.59
CA ARG A 43 -5.52 0.94 -18.10
C ARG A 43 -5.71 -0.24 -17.15
N LEU A 44 -6.67 -0.16 -16.24
CA LEU A 44 -6.97 -1.23 -15.29
C LEU A 44 -7.62 -2.45 -15.96
N LEU A 45 -8.46 -2.24 -16.98
CA LEU A 45 -9.05 -3.31 -17.80
C LEU A 45 -7.96 -4.03 -18.60
N GLU A 46 -7.09 -3.31 -19.29
CA GLU A 46 -5.97 -3.87 -20.05
C GLU A 46 -5.03 -4.69 -19.14
N ALA A 47 -4.78 -4.19 -17.94
CA ALA A 47 -3.99 -4.92 -16.93
C ALA A 47 -4.71 -6.15 -16.34
N GLY A 48 -6.01 -6.32 -16.59
CA GLY A 48 -6.84 -7.39 -16.02
C GLY A 48 -7.07 -7.26 -14.52
N PHE A 49 -6.98 -6.05 -13.98
CA PHE A 49 -7.21 -5.78 -12.56
C PHE A 49 -8.68 -5.55 -12.22
N ILE A 50 -9.47 -5.18 -13.21
CA ILE A 50 -10.91 -5.01 -13.10
C ILE A 50 -11.62 -5.75 -14.25
N ARG A 51 -12.91 -6.00 -14.07
CA ARG A 51 -13.84 -6.49 -15.09
C ARG A 51 -15.16 -5.75 -15.02
N GLU A 52 -15.92 -5.77 -16.09
CA GLU A 52 -17.28 -5.25 -16.10
C GLU A 52 -18.22 -6.11 -15.24
N VAL A 53 -19.22 -5.45 -14.62
CA VAL A 53 -20.26 -6.09 -13.82
C VAL A 53 -21.59 -5.39 -14.06
N ILE A 54 -22.70 -6.16 -14.16
CA ILE A 54 -23.98 -5.61 -14.61
C ILE A 54 -24.90 -5.24 -13.43
N HIS A 55 -25.05 -6.08 -12.42
CA HIS A 55 -25.99 -5.90 -11.32
C HIS A 55 -25.37 -6.12 -9.94
N PRO A 56 -24.32 -5.38 -9.57
CA PRO A 56 -23.70 -5.57 -8.26
C PRO A 56 -24.62 -5.10 -7.14
N GLU A 57 -24.60 -5.79 -6.01
CA GLU A 57 -25.33 -5.39 -4.80
C GLU A 57 -24.66 -4.19 -4.11
N TRP A 58 -23.34 -4.21 -4.02
CA TRP A 58 -22.52 -3.10 -3.51
C TRP A 58 -22.08 -2.21 -4.67
N LEU A 59 -22.18 -0.88 -4.50
CA LEU A 59 -21.76 0.05 -5.54
C LEU A 59 -21.15 1.32 -4.94
N ALA A 60 -19.89 1.55 -5.25
CA ALA A 60 -19.12 2.69 -4.79
C ALA A 60 -18.87 3.72 -5.90
N ASN A 61 -18.33 4.89 -5.54
CA ASN A 61 -17.90 5.90 -6.50
C ASN A 61 -16.38 6.01 -6.54
N PRO A 62 -15.79 6.30 -7.70
CA PRO A 62 -14.41 6.71 -7.79
C PRO A 62 -14.21 8.12 -7.23
N VAL A 63 -13.07 8.33 -6.58
CA VAL A 63 -12.61 9.63 -6.07
C VAL A 63 -11.23 9.91 -6.67
N VAL A 64 -11.08 11.06 -7.28
CA VAL A 64 -9.82 11.49 -7.89
C VAL A 64 -9.11 12.46 -6.94
N VAL A 65 -7.92 12.10 -6.50
CA VAL A 65 -7.09 12.88 -5.59
C VAL A 65 -5.73 13.22 -6.22
N PRO A 66 -5.21 14.43 -6.00
CA PRO A 66 -3.86 14.78 -6.45
C PRO A 66 -2.81 14.09 -5.56
N LYS A 67 -1.73 13.60 -6.17
CA LYS A 67 -0.52 13.19 -5.47
C LYS A 67 0.37 14.41 -5.18
N ALA A 68 1.35 14.26 -4.29
CA ALA A 68 2.32 15.30 -3.98
C ALA A 68 3.09 15.84 -5.20
N ASN A 69 3.25 15.03 -6.24
CA ASN A 69 3.90 15.41 -7.52
C ASN A 69 2.92 16.01 -8.55
N GLY A 70 1.70 16.38 -8.16
CA GLY A 70 0.66 16.93 -9.02
C GLY A 70 -0.07 15.93 -9.91
N LYS A 71 0.40 14.68 -10.04
CA LYS A 71 -0.31 13.65 -10.80
C LYS A 71 -1.58 13.22 -10.07
N LEU A 72 -2.62 12.87 -10.83
CA LEU A 72 -3.87 12.37 -10.27
C LEU A 72 -3.76 10.88 -9.87
N ARG A 73 -4.57 10.48 -8.90
CA ARG A 73 -4.78 9.07 -8.51
C ARG A 73 -6.29 8.83 -8.40
N MET A 74 -6.76 7.73 -8.97
CA MET A 74 -8.11 7.24 -8.75
C MET A 74 -8.12 6.31 -7.52
N CYS A 75 -9.00 6.59 -6.59
CA CYS A 75 -9.33 5.75 -5.45
C CYS A 75 -10.82 5.39 -5.53
N ILE A 76 -11.25 4.33 -4.85
CA ILE A 76 -12.66 3.98 -4.75
C ILE A 76 -13.12 4.20 -3.31
N ASP A 77 -14.29 4.81 -3.15
CA ASP A 77 -14.89 5.12 -1.86
C ASP A 77 -15.55 3.87 -1.25
N TYR A 78 -14.73 3.02 -0.65
CA TYR A 78 -15.20 1.81 0.05
C TYR A 78 -15.68 2.06 1.48
N THR A 79 -16.03 3.29 1.85
CA THR A 79 -16.43 3.63 3.23
C THR A 79 -17.55 2.72 3.74
N ASP A 80 -18.58 2.48 2.93
CA ASP A 80 -19.73 1.69 3.36
C ASP A 80 -19.40 0.19 3.42
N LEU A 81 -18.68 -0.34 2.46
CA LEU A 81 -18.18 -1.71 2.48
C LEU A 81 -17.24 -1.94 3.67
N ASN A 82 -16.35 -1.00 3.96
CA ASN A 82 -15.42 -1.07 5.10
C ASN A 82 -16.14 -1.04 6.45
N LYS A 83 -17.28 -0.33 6.57
CA LYS A 83 -18.12 -0.36 7.78
C LYS A 83 -18.76 -1.72 7.99
N ALA A 84 -19.11 -2.42 6.92
CA ALA A 84 -19.69 -3.76 6.99
C ALA A 84 -18.67 -4.84 7.36
N CYS A 85 -17.37 -4.59 7.17
CA CYS A 85 -16.30 -5.53 7.49
C CYS A 85 -15.71 -5.24 8.88
N PRO A 86 -15.48 -6.24 9.76
CA PRO A 86 -14.70 -6.09 10.97
C PRO A 86 -13.24 -5.75 10.62
N LYS A 87 -12.53 -5.17 11.57
CA LYS A 87 -11.08 -4.99 11.44
C LYS A 87 -10.40 -6.34 11.66
N ASP A 88 -9.47 -6.68 10.78
CA ASP A 88 -8.61 -7.84 10.94
C ASP A 88 -7.65 -7.59 12.13
N PRO A 89 -7.60 -8.48 13.13
CA PRO A 89 -6.72 -8.33 14.29
C PRO A 89 -5.26 -8.70 13.99
N TYR A 90 -4.92 -9.00 12.73
CA TYR A 90 -3.56 -9.38 12.38
C TYR A 90 -2.56 -8.29 12.82
N PRO A 91 -1.53 -8.65 13.61
CA PRO A 91 -0.59 -7.68 14.13
C PRO A 91 0.29 -7.15 13.00
N LEU A 92 0.22 -5.85 12.75
CA LEU A 92 1.23 -5.18 11.95
C LEU A 92 2.49 -4.97 12.81
N PRO A 93 3.68 -5.10 12.24
CA PRO A 93 4.91 -4.81 12.96
C PRO A 93 4.92 -3.38 13.49
N ARG A 94 5.55 -3.15 14.62
CA ARG A 94 5.74 -1.78 15.12
C ARG A 94 6.83 -1.10 14.30
N ILE A 95 6.53 0.11 13.84
CA ILE A 95 7.45 0.91 13.02
C ILE A 95 8.77 1.12 13.75
N ASP A 96 8.72 1.45 15.06
CA ASP A 96 9.90 1.64 15.89
C ASP A 96 10.82 0.41 15.86
N GLN A 97 10.25 -0.80 16.01
CA GLN A 97 11.02 -2.04 15.99
C GLN A 97 11.68 -2.30 14.64
N ILE A 98 10.97 -2.00 13.53
CA ILE A 98 11.55 -2.14 12.18
C ILE A 98 12.72 -1.19 12.02
N VAL A 99 12.55 0.07 12.41
CA VAL A 99 13.57 1.09 12.28
C VAL A 99 14.77 0.77 13.18
N ASP A 100 14.53 0.40 14.44
CA ASP A 100 15.60 0.01 15.38
C ASP A 100 16.38 -1.21 14.87
N SER A 101 15.71 -2.16 14.23
CA SER A 101 16.35 -3.37 13.71
C SER A 101 17.29 -3.11 12.51
N THR A 102 17.17 -1.94 11.88
CA THR A 102 18.06 -1.53 10.78
C THR A 102 19.31 -0.80 11.28
N ALA A 103 19.32 -0.37 12.54
CA ALA A 103 20.48 0.28 13.14
C ALA A 103 21.67 -0.68 13.22
N GLY A 104 22.88 -0.17 12.98
CA GLY A 104 24.11 -0.96 13.01
C GLY A 104 24.29 -1.89 11.78
N CYS A 105 23.51 -1.72 10.74
CA CYS A 105 23.72 -2.40 9.44
C CYS A 105 24.59 -1.52 8.54
N ASP A 106 25.58 -2.13 7.88
CA ASP A 106 26.49 -1.42 6.97
C ASP A 106 25.78 -0.92 5.72
N LEU A 107 24.91 -1.77 5.16
CA LEU A 107 24.19 -1.49 3.93
C LEU A 107 22.70 -1.89 4.03
N LEU A 108 21.88 -1.07 3.42
CA LEU A 108 20.44 -1.24 3.32
C LEU A 108 20.00 -1.28 1.84
N CYS A 109 19.01 -2.11 1.54
CA CYS A 109 18.32 -2.05 0.26
C CYS A 109 16.82 -1.85 0.50
N PHE A 110 16.26 -0.82 -0.12
CA PHE A 110 14.84 -0.51 -0.03
C PHE A 110 14.15 -1.04 -1.28
N LEU A 111 13.17 -1.92 -1.10
CA LEU A 111 12.45 -2.57 -2.17
C LEU A 111 10.97 -2.15 -2.12
N ASP A 112 10.44 -1.72 -3.25
CA ASP A 112 9.03 -1.32 -3.43
C ASP A 112 8.31 -2.37 -4.28
N ALA A 113 7.18 -2.88 -3.82
CA ALA A 113 6.37 -3.80 -4.59
C ALA A 113 5.60 -3.07 -5.71
N TYR A 114 5.76 -3.51 -6.96
CA TYR A 114 5.08 -2.90 -8.11
C TYR A 114 3.56 -3.04 -8.00
N SER A 115 2.84 -1.95 -7.71
CA SER A 115 1.39 -1.99 -7.48
C SER A 115 1.00 -3.11 -6.50
N GLY A 116 1.69 -3.20 -5.36
CA GLY A 116 1.71 -4.36 -4.47
C GLY A 116 0.34 -4.99 -4.23
N TYR A 117 -0.67 -4.19 -3.87
CA TYR A 117 -2.03 -4.69 -3.62
C TYR A 117 -2.66 -5.38 -4.84
N HIS A 118 -2.45 -4.87 -6.05
CA HIS A 118 -2.97 -5.50 -7.27
C HIS A 118 -2.30 -6.83 -7.63
N GLN A 119 -1.23 -7.21 -6.94
CA GLN A 119 -0.61 -8.53 -7.12
C GLN A 119 -1.37 -9.64 -6.38
N ILE A 120 -2.24 -9.29 -5.43
CA ILE A 120 -3.08 -10.24 -4.69
C ILE A 120 -4.45 -10.30 -5.34
N ARG A 121 -4.94 -11.50 -5.59
CA ARG A 121 -6.29 -11.70 -6.15
C ARG A 121 -7.36 -11.50 -5.08
N MET A 122 -8.52 -10.97 -5.48
CA MET A 122 -9.73 -11.05 -4.67
C MET A 122 -10.27 -12.48 -4.66
N ALA A 123 -10.88 -12.91 -3.56
CA ALA A 123 -11.72 -14.09 -3.57
C ALA A 123 -12.84 -13.89 -4.60
N ARG A 124 -13.16 -14.92 -5.40
CA ARG A 124 -14.12 -14.79 -6.52
C ARG A 124 -15.50 -14.33 -6.06
N GLU A 125 -15.96 -14.82 -4.92
CA GLU A 125 -17.22 -14.46 -4.28
C GLU A 125 -17.28 -13.02 -3.76
N ASP A 126 -16.12 -12.36 -3.65
CA ASP A 126 -15.98 -11.00 -3.14
C ASP A 126 -15.67 -9.96 -4.22
N GLU A 127 -15.33 -10.39 -5.43
CA GLU A 127 -14.99 -9.47 -6.53
C GLU A 127 -16.11 -8.44 -6.74
N GLU A 128 -17.36 -8.88 -6.89
CA GLU A 128 -18.50 -7.99 -7.19
C GLU A 128 -18.85 -7.04 -6.04
N LYS A 129 -18.46 -7.38 -4.80
CA LYS A 129 -18.62 -6.46 -3.65
C LYS A 129 -17.74 -5.23 -3.77
N THR A 130 -16.68 -5.27 -4.58
CA THR A 130 -15.81 -4.14 -4.86
C THR A 130 -16.26 -3.26 -6.02
N ALA A 131 -17.52 -3.43 -6.47
CA ALA A 131 -18.01 -2.72 -7.65
C ALA A 131 -18.04 -1.20 -7.46
N PHE A 132 -17.76 -0.50 -8.55
CA PHE A 132 -17.79 0.95 -8.62
C PHE A 132 -18.37 1.42 -9.95
N ILE A 133 -19.08 2.56 -9.90
CA ILE A 133 -19.76 3.14 -11.05
C ILE A 133 -18.94 4.29 -11.63
N THR A 134 -18.78 4.30 -12.95
CA THR A 134 -18.05 5.34 -13.69
C THR A 134 -18.94 5.93 -14.80
N PRO A 135 -18.49 7.02 -15.46
CA PRO A 135 -19.22 7.57 -16.60
C PRO A 135 -19.34 6.64 -17.81
N ILE A 136 -18.56 5.54 -17.85
CA ILE A 136 -18.49 4.61 -18.99
C ILE A 136 -18.97 3.20 -18.66
N GLY A 137 -19.35 2.92 -17.43
CA GLY A 137 -19.84 1.60 -17.02
C GLY A 137 -19.60 1.30 -15.56
N THR A 138 -19.95 0.09 -15.17
CA THR A 138 -19.78 -0.42 -13.80
C THR A 138 -18.78 -1.58 -13.83
N TYR A 139 -17.78 -1.50 -12.95
CA TYR A 139 -16.65 -2.42 -12.91
C TYR A 139 -16.44 -2.93 -11.49
N CYS A 140 -15.83 -4.10 -11.33
CA CYS A 140 -15.36 -4.60 -10.06
C CYS A 140 -13.90 -5.05 -10.16
N TYR A 141 -13.20 -5.08 -9.01
CA TYR A 141 -11.82 -5.53 -8.97
C TYR A 141 -11.73 -7.06 -8.92
N THR A 142 -10.87 -7.63 -9.74
CA THR A 142 -10.43 -9.02 -9.69
C THR A 142 -9.21 -9.21 -8.81
N THR A 143 -8.53 -8.10 -8.49
CA THR A 143 -7.36 -8.01 -7.63
C THR A 143 -7.67 -7.09 -6.45
N MET A 144 -6.93 -7.21 -5.37
CA MET A 144 -7.13 -6.40 -4.17
C MET A 144 -6.89 -4.91 -4.45
N PRO A 145 -7.92 -4.04 -4.35
CA PRO A 145 -7.77 -2.61 -4.60
C PRO A 145 -7.23 -1.88 -3.37
N PHE A 146 -6.72 -0.67 -3.61
CA PHE A 146 -6.50 0.30 -2.54
C PHE A 146 -7.82 0.76 -1.91
N GLY A 147 -7.79 1.04 -0.60
CA GLY A 147 -8.94 1.57 0.13
C GLY A 147 -9.78 0.53 0.88
N LEU A 148 -9.54 -0.77 0.69
CA LEU A 148 -10.13 -1.81 1.53
C LEU A 148 -9.48 -1.83 2.92
N LYS A 149 -10.30 -1.92 3.97
CA LYS A 149 -9.89 -1.86 5.38
C LYS A 149 -8.80 -2.85 5.76
N ASN A 150 -8.88 -4.07 5.22
CA ASN A 150 -8.02 -5.19 5.59
C ASN A 150 -6.98 -5.54 4.51
N ALA A 151 -6.76 -4.64 3.53
CA ALA A 151 -5.75 -4.85 2.49
C ALA A 151 -4.33 -4.91 3.06
N GLY A 152 -3.98 -4.00 3.98
CA GLY A 152 -2.68 -4.00 4.65
C GLY A 152 -2.37 -5.31 5.39
N PRO A 153 -3.24 -5.80 6.29
CA PRO A 153 -3.08 -7.11 6.92
C PRO A 153 -2.92 -8.27 5.93
N THR A 154 -3.67 -8.29 4.84
CA THR A 154 -3.52 -9.33 3.81
C THR A 154 -2.16 -9.27 3.14
N PHE A 155 -1.70 -8.07 2.76
CA PHE A 155 -0.38 -7.90 2.16
C PHE A 155 0.74 -8.28 3.14
N GLN A 156 0.63 -7.89 4.41
CA GLN A 156 1.59 -8.26 5.44
C GLN A 156 1.68 -9.79 5.65
N ARG A 157 0.53 -10.50 5.57
CA ARG A 157 0.54 -11.98 5.57
C ARG A 157 1.26 -12.53 4.34
N THR A 158 1.01 -11.95 3.16
CA THR A 158 1.68 -12.35 1.93
C THR A 158 3.18 -12.25 2.07
N THR A 159 3.67 -11.12 2.57
CA THR A 159 5.09 -10.89 2.81
C THR A 159 5.66 -11.89 3.82
N ARG A 160 4.93 -12.17 4.91
CA ARG A 160 5.36 -13.16 5.90
C ARG A 160 5.41 -14.58 5.33
N ILE A 161 4.48 -14.97 4.48
CA ILE A 161 4.51 -16.29 3.81
C ILE A 161 5.71 -16.37 2.88
N SER A 162 5.97 -15.31 2.12
CA SER A 162 7.03 -15.29 1.11
C SER A 162 8.44 -15.20 1.70
N LEU A 163 8.61 -14.40 2.75
CA LEU A 163 9.92 -14.03 3.31
C LEU A 163 10.09 -14.49 4.78
N GLY A 164 9.25 -15.40 5.26
CA GLY A 164 9.15 -15.73 6.69
C GLY A 164 10.46 -16.12 7.36
N SER A 165 11.34 -16.84 6.66
CA SER A 165 12.66 -17.23 7.15
C SER A 165 13.68 -16.08 7.23
N GLN A 166 13.42 -14.98 6.52
CA GLN A 166 14.29 -13.81 6.46
C GLN A 166 13.81 -12.66 7.35
N ILE A 167 12.50 -12.58 7.63
CA ILE A 167 11.94 -11.52 8.48
C ILE A 167 12.54 -11.56 9.88
N GLY A 168 13.07 -10.42 10.33
CA GLY A 168 13.79 -10.29 11.60
C GLY A 168 15.27 -10.65 11.53
N ARG A 169 15.70 -11.43 10.51
CA ARG A 169 17.11 -11.78 10.29
C ARG A 169 17.80 -10.74 9.39
N ASN A 170 17.52 -10.76 8.12
CA ASN A 170 18.11 -9.87 7.11
C ASN A 170 17.07 -9.12 6.26
N VAL A 171 15.78 -9.29 6.54
CA VAL A 171 14.69 -8.55 5.89
C VAL A 171 13.73 -8.02 6.95
N GLU A 172 13.30 -6.79 6.79
CA GLU A 172 12.13 -6.24 7.46
C GLU A 172 11.06 -5.88 6.44
N ALA A 173 9.80 -6.01 6.84
CA ALA A 173 8.68 -5.75 5.95
C ALA A 173 7.55 -5.02 6.68
N TYR A 174 7.11 -3.92 6.13
CA TYR A 174 5.93 -3.21 6.56
C TYR A 174 5.02 -2.93 5.38
N VAL A 175 4.01 -3.76 5.22
CA VAL A 175 3.08 -3.73 4.09
C VAL A 175 3.86 -3.73 2.77
N ASP A 176 3.84 -2.65 1.99
CA ASP A 176 4.49 -2.53 0.67
C ASP A 176 6.00 -2.24 0.75
N ASP A 177 6.50 -1.75 1.91
CA ASP A 177 7.90 -1.37 2.11
C ASP A 177 8.70 -2.57 2.63
N LEU A 178 9.67 -3.02 1.85
CA LEU A 178 10.61 -4.07 2.20
C LEU A 178 12.01 -3.49 2.35
N VAL A 179 12.73 -3.89 3.40
CA VAL A 179 14.12 -3.51 3.60
C VAL A 179 14.97 -4.74 3.80
N VAL A 180 15.94 -4.93 2.92
CA VAL A 180 17.03 -5.89 3.14
C VAL A 180 18.13 -5.16 3.91
N LYS A 181 18.51 -5.72 5.05
CA LYS A 181 19.51 -5.18 5.96
C LYS A 181 20.70 -6.11 6.07
N THR A 182 21.87 -5.59 5.82
CA THR A 182 23.12 -6.37 5.83
C THR A 182 24.10 -5.79 6.83
N ARG A 183 24.55 -6.59 7.79
CA ARG A 183 25.52 -6.17 8.81
C ARG A 183 26.96 -6.16 8.32
N ASN A 184 27.28 -6.99 7.33
CA ASN A 184 28.58 -7.06 6.67
C ASN A 184 28.38 -6.90 5.17
N GLN A 185 28.96 -5.84 4.59
CA GLN A 185 28.83 -5.53 3.16
C GLN A 185 29.17 -6.72 2.23
N GLU A 186 30.03 -7.64 2.67
CA GLU A 186 30.42 -8.83 1.87
C GLU A 186 29.25 -9.81 1.65
N THR A 187 28.26 -9.82 2.57
CA THR A 187 27.10 -10.73 2.47
C THR A 187 25.91 -10.12 1.73
N LEU A 188 25.98 -8.85 1.31
CA LEU A 188 24.88 -8.16 0.67
C LEU A 188 24.30 -8.92 -0.54
N LEU A 189 25.16 -9.42 -1.40
CA LEU A 189 24.71 -10.13 -2.60
C LEU A 189 24.02 -11.46 -2.27
N LEU A 190 24.46 -12.15 -1.22
CA LEU A 190 23.81 -13.38 -0.74
C LEU A 190 22.45 -13.08 -0.15
N ASP A 191 22.33 -12.04 0.69
CA ASP A 191 21.07 -11.60 1.29
C ASP A 191 20.05 -11.19 0.22
N LEU A 192 20.50 -10.47 -0.81
CA LEU A 192 19.67 -10.08 -1.95
C LEU A 192 19.26 -11.27 -2.80
N ALA A 193 20.19 -12.20 -3.10
CA ALA A 193 19.89 -13.40 -3.90
C ALA A 193 18.81 -14.25 -3.21
N GLU A 194 18.91 -14.49 -1.91
CA GLU A 194 17.90 -15.19 -1.12
C GLU A 194 16.56 -14.47 -1.15
N THR A 195 16.58 -13.13 -0.98
CA THR A 195 15.34 -12.31 -1.01
C THR A 195 14.67 -12.40 -2.38
N PHE A 196 15.43 -12.26 -3.47
CA PHE A 196 14.86 -12.34 -4.82
C PHE A 196 14.33 -13.73 -5.15
N GLU A 197 14.97 -14.79 -4.69
CA GLU A 197 14.48 -16.15 -4.90
C GLU A 197 13.14 -16.38 -4.18
N ASN A 198 13.03 -15.92 -2.94
CA ASN A 198 11.80 -15.99 -2.16
C ASN A 198 10.66 -15.17 -2.79
N LEU A 199 10.95 -13.94 -3.24
CA LEU A 199 9.97 -13.10 -3.94
C LEU A 199 9.57 -13.72 -5.29
N ARG A 200 10.51 -14.31 -6.03
CA ARG A 200 10.25 -15.01 -7.30
C ARG A 200 9.36 -16.22 -7.10
N SER A 201 9.63 -17.03 -6.07
CA SER A 201 8.82 -18.19 -5.72
C SER A 201 7.39 -17.82 -5.40
N ALA A 202 7.17 -16.67 -4.72
CA ALA A 202 5.86 -16.11 -4.46
C ALA A 202 5.28 -15.30 -5.63
N ARG A 203 6.01 -15.16 -6.74
CA ARG A 203 5.66 -14.32 -7.91
C ARG A 203 5.38 -12.85 -7.58
N ILE A 204 6.01 -12.34 -6.53
CA ILE A 204 5.95 -10.92 -6.17
C ILE A 204 6.88 -10.14 -7.08
N LYS A 205 6.37 -9.10 -7.71
CA LYS A 205 7.10 -8.23 -8.63
C LYS A 205 7.50 -6.94 -7.93
N LEU A 206 8.76 -6.58 -8.04
CA LEU A 206 9.30 -5.31 -7.55
C LEU A 206 9.22 -4.22 -8.63
N ASN A 207 9.25 -2.97 -8.20
CA ASN A 207 9.35 -1.79 -9.05
C ASN A 207 10.81 -1.30 -9.07
N PRO A 208 11.58 -1.59 -10.14
CA PRO A 208 13.00 -1.24 -10.19
C PRO A 208 13.24 0.27 -10.06
N ASP A 209 12.34 1.12 -10.58
CA ASP A 209 12.49 2.58 -10.56
C ASP A 209 12.40 3.18 -9.15
N LYS A 210 11.87 2.42 -8.20
CA LYS A 210 11.73 2.85 -6.80
C LYS A 210 12.60 2.05 -5.83
N CYS A 211 13.23 0.99 -6.30
CA CYS A 211 14.16 0.23 -5.47
C CYS A 211 15.49 0.94 -5.37
N VAL A 212 16.09 0.89 -4.18
CA VAL A 212 17.42 1.46 -3.91
C VAL A 212 18.26 0.38 -3.27
N PHE A 213 19.46 0.17 -3.80
CA PHE A 213 20.33 -0.95 -3.40
C PHE A 213 21.66 -0.47 -2.83
N GLY A 214 22.13 -1.15 -1.78
CA GLY A 214 23.49 -1.01 -1.25
C GLY A 214 23.81 0.39 -0.75
N VAL A 215 22.90 1.03 -0.03
CA VAL A 215 23.10 2.38 0.51
C VAL A 215 23.33 2.33 2.02
N PRO A 216 24.22 3.19 2.56
CA PRO A 216 24.48 3.24 4.00
C PRO A 216 23.39 3.93 4.80
N ALA A 217 22.48 4.65 4.12
CA ALA A 217 21.34 5.35 4.74
C ALA A 217 20.20 5.53 3.73
N GLY A 218 18.96 5.57 4.22
CA GLY A 218 17.81 5.82 3.37
C GLY A 218 16.53 6.13 4.15
N LYS A 219 15.48 6.49 3.43
CA LYS A 219 14.17 6.78 4.03
C LYS A 219 13.37 5.49 4.21
N LEU A 220 12.95 5.21 5.44
CA LEU A 220 12.12 4.09 5.81
C LEU A 220 10.94 4.57 6.64
N LEU A 221 9.71 4.35 6.18
CA LEU A 221 8.48 4.70 6.93
C LEU A 221 8.46 6.15 7.46
N GLY A 222 9.09 7.07 6.73
CA GLY A 222 9.16 8.48 7.10
C GLY A 222 10.34 8.87 7.99
N PHE A 223 11.15 7.90 8.44
CA PHE A 223 12.41 8.14 9.14
C PHE A 223 13.61 8.07 8.18
N LEU A 224 14.67 8.75 8.50
CA LEU A 224 15.98 8.55 7.88
C LEU A 224 16.74 7.54 8.76
N VAL A 225 17.09 6.40 8.19
CA VAL A 225 17.80 5.32 8.89
C VAL A 225 19.19 5.16 8.32
N SER A 226 20.17 4.95 9.19
CA SER A 226 21.58 4.75 8.84
C SER A 226 22.23 3.76 9.81
N ALA A 227 23.49 3.41 9.58
CA ALA A 227 24.29 2.62 10.54
C ALA A 227 24.35 3.25 11.94
N ARG A 228 24.18 4.58 12.06
CA ARG A 228 24.15 5.30 13.35
C ARG A 228 22.79 5.22 14.06
N GLY A 229 21.78 4.65 13.41
CA GLY A 229 20.41 4.58 13.91
C GLY A 229 19.47 5.54 13.18
N ILE A 230 18.52 6.11 13.93
CA ILE A 230 17.51 7.03 13.40
C ILE A 230 18.08 8.43 13.32
N GLU A 231 18.02 9.04 12.15
CA GLU A 231 18.37 10.43 11.96
C GLU A 231 17.11 11.27 11.72
N ALA A 232 17.16 12.52 12.18
CA ALA A 232 16.07 13.44 11.93
C ALA A 232 15.97 13.76 10.43
N ASN A 233 14.77 13.61 9.85
CA ASN A 233 14.56 13.89 8.42
C ASN A 233 14.76 15.40 8.14
N PRO A 234 15.78 15.79 7.35
CA PRO A 234 16.08 17.21 7.07
C PRO A 234 14.93 17.97 6.43
N GLU A 235 14.06 17.30 5.68
CA GLU A 235 12.88 17.92 5.07
C GLU A 235 11.82 18.27 6.12
N LYS A 236 11.63 17.38 7.13
CA LYS A 236 10.71 17.64 8.24
C LYS A 236 11.23 18.75 9.13
N ILE A 237 12.54 18.76 9.42
CA ILE A 237 13.18 19.84 10.18
C ILE A 237 12.97 21.18 9.48
N ARG A 238 13.31 21.27 8.18
CA ARG A 238 13.10 22.48 7.39
C ARG A 238 11.63 22.91 7.31
N ALA A 239 10.70 21.95 7.28
CA ALA A 239 9.26 22.27 7.32
C ALA A 239 8.87 22.91 8.66
N ILE A 240 9.40 22.39 9.78
CA ILE A 240 9.17 22.95 11.13
C ILE A 240 9.78 24.33 11.26
N GLU A 241 11.03 24.51 10.84
CA GLU A 241 11.74 25.81 10.87
C GLU A 241 11.01 26.90 10.07
N ARG A 242 10.31 26.52 8.99
CA ARG A 242 9.53 27.43 8.15
C ARG A 242 8.10 27.66 8.66
N MET A 243 7.68 26.94 9.70
CA MET A 243 6.36 27.14 10.27
C MET A 243 6.31 28.48 11.01
N ARG A 244 5.27 29.27 10.72
CA ARG A 244 5.02 30.47 11.54
C ARG A 244 4.55 30.05 12.93
N PRO A 245 4.97 30.76 13.99
CA PRO A 245 4.46 30.50 15.33
C PRO A 245 2.92 30.51 15.32
N PRO A 246 2.27 29.54 15.99
CA PRO A 246 0.81 29.48 16.01
C PRO A 246 0.25 30.70 16.74
N ALA A 247 -0.58 31.49 16.05
CA ALA A 247 -1.21 32.68 16.62
C ALA A 247 -2.60 32.39 17.20
N SER A 248 -3.10 31.14 17.10
CA SER A 248 -4.41 30.72 17.65
C SER A 248 -4.42 29.25 18.03
N LEU A 249 -5.37 28.85 18.91
CA LEU A 249 -5.60 27.44 19.27
C LEU A 249 -5.87 26.54 18.07
N GLY A 250 -6.57 27.03 17.04
CA GLY A 250 -6.79 26.27 15.80
C GLY A 250 -5.49 26.02 15.02
N MET A 251 -4.57 26.97 15.03
CA MET A 251 -3.25 26.79 14.41
C MET A 251 -2.36 25.84 15.24
N CYS A 252 -2.48 25.86 16.58
CA CYS A 252 -1.80 24.88 17.43
C CYS A 252 -2.25 23.44 17.09
N ASN A 253 -3.54 23.20 16.96
CA ASN A 253 -4.08 21.88 16.61
C ASN A 253 -3.66 21.44 15.21
N ALA A 254 -3.61 22.35 14.24
CA ALA A 254 -3.11 22.06 12.90
C ALA A 254 -1.59 21.76 12.91
N SER A 255 -0.83 22.42 13.77
CA SER A 255 0.62 22.14 13.94
C SER A 255 0.85 20.78 14.57
N LEU A 256 0.05 20.38 15.57
CA LEU A 256 0.13 19.06 16.19
C LEU A 256 -0.22 17.92 15.22
N ALA A 257 -1.08 18.15 14.23
CA ALA A 257 -1.42 17.17 13.18
C ALA A 257 -0.26 16.88 12.18
N VAL A 258 0.79 17.70 12.17
CA VAL A 258 2.01 17.48 11.37
C VAL A 258 2.98 16.49 12.07
N TRP A 259 2.78 16.24 13.36
CA TRP A 259 3.55 15.24 14.10
C TRP A 259 2.79 13.91 14.03
N PRO A 260 3.35 12.85 13.41
CA PRO A 260 2.76 11.52 13.53
C PRO A 260 2.84 11.09 15.00
N PRO A 261 1.83 10.33 15.48
CA PRO A 261 1.84 9.77 16.82
C PRO A 261 3.02 8.81 17.01
#